data_e5d498027a3889b4718e7b5ba018e1e8
#
_entry.id   e5d498027a3889b4718e7b5ba018e1e8
#
_cell.length_a   1.000
_cell.length_b   1.000
_cell.length_c   1.000
_cell.angle_alpha   90.00
_cell.angle_beta   90.00
_cell.angle_gamma   90.00
#
_symmetry.space_group_name_H-M   'P 1'
#
loop_
_entity.id
_entity.type
_entity.pdbx_description
1 polymer ?
#
loop_
_entity_poly.entity_id
_entity_poly.type
_entity_poly.pdbx_seq_one_letter_code
_entity_poly.pdbx_strand_id
1 'polypeptide(L)'
;THTAVGYGVYEEYVKNTGDTTKTILLSTASPYKFPESVYQALTGEEVDVYTAIEKLHDLTGMEISYPLKGIKDREILHKGVIDRDAILDTIAEKIKEY
;
A
#
# COMPACT_ATOMS: atom_id res chain seq x y z
N THR A 1 -3.26 6.18 2.58
CA THR A 1 -4.00 6.72 3.74
C THR A 1 -3.25 7.88 4.39
N HIS A 2 -1.99 7.69 4.87
CA HIS A 2 -1.24 8.76 5.53
C HIS A 2 -1.03 10.00 4.64
N THR A 3 -0.71 9.81 3.37
CA THR A 3 -0.58 10.92 2.40
C THR A 3 -1.89 11.67 2.21
N ALA A 4 -3.03 10.97 2.19
CA ALA A 4 -4.34 11.59 2.06
C ALA A 4 -4.69 12.45 3.29
N VAL A 5 -4.34 11.99 4.50
CA VAL A 5 -4.47 12.79 5.73
C VAL A 5 -3.60 14.05 5.66
N GLY A 6 -2.33 13.90 5.27
CA GLY A 6 -1.42 15.03 5.10
C GLY A 6 -1.93 16.04 4.07
N TYR A 7 -2.49 15.56 2.96
CA TYR A 7 -3.10 16.44 1.94
C TYR A 7 -4.30 17.19 2.49
N GLY A 8 -5.22 16.51 3.19
CA GLY A 8 -6.39 17.16 3.78
C GLY A 8 -6.02 18.23 4.82
N VAL A 9 -5.01 17.95 5.67
CA VAL A 9 -4.50 18.96 6.62
C VAL A 9 -3.88 20.15 5.89
N TYR A 10 -3.16 19.92 4.80
CA TYR A 10 -2.59 20.98 3.98
C TYR A 10 -3.68 21.85 3.34
N GLU A 11 -4.73 21.25 2.77
CA GLU A 11 -5.85 22.02 2.20
C GLU A 11 -6.54 22.90 3.25
N GLU A 12 -6.76 22.34 4.45
CA GLU A 12 -7.35 23.09 5.57
C GLU A 12 -6.44 24.25 6.02
N TYR A 13 -5.13 24.01 6.11
CA TYR A 13 -4.14 25.04 6.42
C TYR A 13 -4.18 26.20 5.41
N VAL A 14 -4.12 25.88 4.12
CA VAL A 14 -4.19 26.91 3.05
C VAL A 14 -5.50 27.70 3.13
N LYS A 15 -6.61 27.01 3.34
CA LYS A 15 -7.93 27.64 3.48
C LYS A 15 -8.00 28.61 4.65
N ASN A 16 -7.40 28.26 5.78
CA ASN A 16 -7.46 29.05 7.01
C ASN A 16 -6.45 30.20 7.04
N THR A 17 -5.31 30.05 6.38
CA THR A 17 -4.21 31.03 6.44
C THR A 17 -4.07 31.86 5.16
N GLY A 18 -4.55 31.38 4.03
CA GLY A 18 -4.30 31.98 2.71
C GLY A 18 -2.84 31.81 2.25
N ASP A 19 -2.02 31.02 2.93
CA ASP A 19 -0.62 30.78 2.59
C ASP A 19 -0.52 29.94 1.32
N THR A 20 0.08 30.54 0.28
CA THR A 20 0.31 29.89 -1.03
C THR A 20 1.77 29.48 -1.23
N THR A 21 2.56 29.39 -0.15
CA THR A 21 3.95 28.94 -0.21
C THR A 21 4.01 27.55 -0.82
N LYS A 22 4.95 27.38 -1.76
CA LYS A 22 5.16 26.10 -2.45
C LYS A 22 5.49 25.01 -1.44
N THR A 23 4.63 24.01 -1.35
CA THR A 23 4.72 22.92 -0.37
C THR A 23 4.99 21.60 -1.08
N ILE A 24 5.83 20.75 -0.47
CA ILE A 24 6.11 19.39 -0.93
C ILE A 24 5.47 18.42 0.05
N LEU A 25 4.51 17.63 -0.42
CA LEU A 25 3.90 16.57 0.36
C LEU A 25 4.56 15.22 0.03
N LEU A 26 5.23 14.64 1.02
CA LEU A 26 5.89 13.34 0.84
C LEU A 26 4.88 12.19 0.87
N SER A 27 4.91 11.35 -0.17
CA SER A 27 4.16 10.10 -0.23
C SER A 27 5.12 8.93 -0.06
N THR A 28 5.02 8.22 1.08
CA THR A 28 5.93 7.14 1.45
C THR A 28 5.45 5.77 1.01
N ALA A 29 4.22 5.65 0.51
CA ALA A 29 3.64 4.40 0.05
C ALA A 29 2.68 4.60 -1.13
N SER A 30 2.68 3.65 -2.06
CA SER A 30 1.70 3.58 -3.14
C SER A 30 0.31 3.22 -2.59
N PRO A 31 -0.79 3.68 -3.21
CA PRO A 31 -2.14 3.18 -2.95
C PRO A 31 -2.26 1.66 -3.08
N TYR A 32 -1.48 1.07 -3.96
CA TYR A 32 -1.43 -0.38 -4.17
C TYR A 32 -0.82 -1.19 -3.01
N LYS A 33 -0.29 -0.53 -1.97
CA LYS A 33 0.17 -1.25 -0.77
C LYS A 33 -0.99 -1.80 0.06
N PHE A 34 -2.12 -1.09 0.06
CA PHE A 34 -3.35 -1.50 0.73
C PHE A 34 -4.54 -1.27 -0.21
N PRO A 35 -4.59 -1.98 -1.36
CA PRO A 35 -5.50 -1.65 -2.45
C PRO A 35 -6.97 -1.81 -2.06
N GLU A 36 -7.30 -2.83 -1.25
CA GLU A 36 -8.65 -3.08 -0.75
C GLU A 36 -9.19 -1.88 0.03
N SER A 37 -8.41 -1.43 1.04
CA SER A 37 -8.81 -0.29 1.87
C SER A 37 -8.90 1.02 1.08
N VAL A 38 -8.03 1.22 0.09
CA VAL A 38 -8.06 2.43 -0.75
C VAL A 38 -9.26 2.37 -1.70
N TYR A 39 -9.51 1.23 -2.33
CA TYR A 39 -10.66 1.06 -3.22
C TYR A 39 -11.98 1.24 -2.47
N GLN A 40 -12.11 0.60 -1.30
CA GLN A 40 -13.28 0.75 -0.43
C GLN A 40 -13.50 2.20 0.00
N ALA A 41 -12.43 2.92 0.36
CA ALA A 41 -12.54 4.33 0.73
C ALA A 41 -13.02 5.24 -0.42
N LEU A 42 -12.72 4.89 -1.68
CA LEU A 42 -13.10 5.66 -2.85
C LEU A 42 -14.51 5.31 -3.36
N THR A 43 -14.93 4.05 -3.22
CA THR A 43 -16.16 3.55 -3.87
C THR A 43 -17.22 3.06 -2.88
N GLY A 44 -16.83 2.74 -1.65
CA GLY A 44 -17.68 2.07 -0.67
C GLY A 44 -17.80 0.55 -0.87
N GLU A 45 -17.20 -0.01 -1.92
CA GLU A 45 -17.25 -1.44 -2.22
C GLU A 45 -16.09 -2.20 -1.59
N GLU A 46 -16.37 -3.41 -1.09
CA GLU A 46 -15.36 -4.36 -0.63
C GLU A 46 -15.06 -5.38 -1.74
N VAL A 47 -13.78 -5.58 -2.00
CA VAL A 47 -13.29 -6.56 -2.97
C VAL A 47 -11.99 -7.18 -2.45
N ASP A 48 -11.58 -8.32 -3.00
CA ASP A 48 -10.29 -8.95 -2.67
C ASP A 48 -9.10 -8.13 -3.21
N VAL A 49 -7.92 -8.39 -2.66
CA VAL A 49 -6.69 -7.65 -2.95
C VAL A 49 -6.35 -7.59 -4.45
N TYR A 50 -6.50 -8.68 -5.17
CA TYR A 50 -6.14 -8.75 -6.58
C TYR A 50 -7.12 -7.96 -7.45
N THR A 51 -8.42 -8.13 -7.18
CA THR A 51 -9.48 -7.34 -7.80
C THR A 51 -9.33 -5.85 -7.49
N ALA A 52 -8.96 -5.51 -6.26
CA ALA A 52 -8.73 -4.12 -5.87
C ALA A 52 -7.59 -3.47 -6.66
N ILE A 53 -6.49 -4.18 -6.92
CA ILE A 53 -5.37 -3.67 -7.73
C ILE A 53 -5.86 -3.29 -9.14
N GLU A 54 -6.59 -4.17 -9.81
CA GLU A 54 -7.10 -3.95 -11.16
C GLU A 54 -8.12 -2.80 -11.19
N LYS A 55 -9.10 -2.84 -10.29
CA LYS A 55 -10.14 -1.81 -10.19
C LYS A 55 -9.59 -0.41 -9.82
N LEU A 56 -8.56 -0.34 -8.98
CA LEU A 56 -7.88 0.94 -8.69
C LEU A 56 -7.18 1.49 -9.92
N HIS A 57 -6.54 0.63 -10.73
CA HIS A 57 -5.95 1.04 -11.99
C HIS A 57 -7.02 1.63 -12.93
N ASP A 58 -8.12 0.90 -13.12
CA ASP A 58 -9.21 1.34 -13.99
C ASP A 58 -9.86 2.65 -13.52
N LEU A 59 -10.04 2.79 -12.21
CA LEU A 59 -10.67 3.97 -11.61
C LEU A 59 -9.79 5.22 -11.67
N THR A 60 -8.48 5.06 -11.48
CA THR A 60 -7.56 6.19 -11.26
C THR A 60 -6.62 6.47 -12.44
N GLY A 61 -6.46 5.51 -13.34
CA GLY A 61 -5.45 5.54 -14.41
C GLY A 61 -4.00 5.41 -13.90
N MET A 62 -3.80 5.19 -12.59
CA MET A 62 -2.46 5.03 -12.02
C MET A 62 -1.84 3.71 -12.47
N GLU A 63 -0.61 3.75 -12.95
CA GLU A 63 0.08 2.56 -13.39
C GLU A 63 0.35 1.59 -12.25
N ILE A 64 0.01 0.31 -12.45
CA ILE A 64 0.35 -0.77 -11.51
C ILE A 64 1.87 -0.96 -11.54
N SER A 65 2.52 -0.87 -10.40
CA SER A 65 3.98 -1.05 -10.30
C SER A 65 4.40 -2.45 -10.76
N TYR A 66 5.57 -2.53 -11.40
CA TYR A 66 6.07 -3.79 -11.98
C TYR A 66 6.03 -4.99 -11.02
N PRO A 67 6.39 -4.88 -9.72
CA PRO A 67 6.33 -6.01 -8.80
C PRO A 67 4.91 -6.57 -8.58
N LEU A 68 3.87 -5.77 -8.81
CA LEU A 68 2.48 -6.15 -8.60
C LEU A 68 1.79 -6.64 -9.89
N LYS A 69 2.37 -6.36 -11.06
CA LYS A 69 1.82 -6.82 -12.34
C LYS A 69 1.80 -8.36 -12.37
N GLY A 70 0.60 -8.93 -12.53
CA GLY A 70 0.39 -10.38 -12.59
C GLY A 70 0.69 -11.12 -11.28
N ILE A 71 0.65 -10.43 -10.14
CA ILE A 71 0.98 -11.04 -8.84
C ILE A 71 0.07 -12.22 -8.49
N LYS A 72 -1.18 -12.19 -8.94
CA LYS A 72 -2.16 -13.26 -8.72
C LYS A 72 -1.70 -14.61 -9.29
N ASP A 73 -1.03 -14.57 -10.43
CA ASP A 73 -0.62 -15.77 -11.17
C ASP A 73 0.82 -16.21 -10.85
N ARG A 74 1.50 -15.49 -9.96
CA ARG A 74 2.86 -15.84 -9.55
C ARG A 74 2.88 -16.98 -8.56
N GLU A 75 3.89 -17.83 -8.68
CA GLU A 75 4.14 -18.90 -7.73
C GLU A 75 4.48 -18.36 -6.35
N ILE A 76 3.85 -18.93 -5.31
CA ILE A 76 4.20 -18.66 -3.92
C ILE A 76 5.46 -19.46 -3.60
N LEU A 77 6.60 -18.78 -3.52
CA LEU A 77 7.92 -19.40 -3.30
C LEU A 77 8.12 -19.84 -1.86
N HIS A 78 7.63 -19.07 -0.89
CA HIS A 78 7.81 -19.34 0.54
C HIS A 78 6.47 -19.72 1.15
N LYS A 79 6.30 -21.02 1.45
CA LYS A 79 5.04 -21.59 1.98
C LYS A 79 5.09 -21.87 3.48
N GLY A 80 6.25 -21.63 4.11
CA GLY A 80 6.44 -21.84 5.54
C GLY A 80 5.67 -20.81 6.37
N VAL A 81 4.96 -21.29 7.39
CA VAL A 81 4.31 -20.45 8.41
C VAL A 81 4.97 -20.78 9.74
N ILE A 82 5.34 -19.77 10.49
CA ILE A 82 5.95 -19.91 11.82
C ILE A 82 5.14 -19.08 12.84
N ASP A 83 5.11 -19.55 14.07
CA ASP A 83 4.56 -18.78 15.16
C ASP A 83 5.46 -17.59 15.51
N ARG A 84 4.84 -16.54 16.05
CA ARG A 84 5.56 -15.31 16.43
C ARG A 84 6.72 -15.58 17.37
N ASP A 85 6.54 -16.51 18.32
CA ASP A 85 7.54 -16.81 19.35
C ASP A 85 8.71 -17.66 18.80
N ALA A 86 8.53 -18.30 17.62
CA ALA A 86 9.57 -19.08 16.93
C ALA A 86 10.43 -18.25 15.94
N ILE A 87 10.15 -16.94 15.76
CA ILE A 87 10.84 -16.11 14.76
C ILE A 87 12.36 -16.09 14.96
N LEU A 88 12.83 -15.86 16.19
CA LEU A 88 14.27 -15.74 16.48
C LEU A 88 15.00 -17.07 16.23
N ASP A 89 14.42 -18.18 16.66
CA ASP A 89 15.02 -19.51 16.47
C ASP A 89 15.05 -19.89 14.99
N THR A 90 13.97 -19.62 14.26
CA THR A 90 13.90 -19.85 12.82
C THR A 90 14.93 -19.02 12.05
N ILE A 91 15.13 -17.76 12.42
CA ILE A 91 16.18 -16.91 11.82
C ILE A 91 17.57 -17.47 12.11
N ALA A 92 17.83 -17.87 13.37
CA ALA A 92 19.10 -18.44 13.77
C ALA A 92 19.44 -19.75 13.05
N GLU A 93 18.44 -20.58 12.79
CA GLU A 93 18.60 -21.80 11.99
C GLU A 93 18.89 -21.49 10.53
N LYS A 94 18.13 -20.58 9.94
CA LYS A 94 18.32 -20.19 8.53
C LYS A 94 19.68 -19.57 8.25
N ILE A 95 20.21 -18.75 9.17
CA ILE A 95 21.56 -18.18 9.03
C ILE A 95 22.65 -19.26 9.02
N LYS A 96 22.44 -20.39 9.69
CA LYS A 96 23.42 -21.49 9.70
C LYS A 96 23.44 -22.30 8.39
N GLU A 97 22.39 -22.20 7.58
CA GLU A 97 22.30 -22.88 6.28
C GLU A 97 23.09 -22.15 5.17
N TYR A 98 23.54 -20.91 5.42
CA TYR A 98 24.35 -20.07 4.51
C TYR A 98 25.81 -20.01 4.96
#